data_2841dc636e4e778e01cc4de0e14d43ee
#
_entry.id   2841dc636e4e778e01cc4de0e14d43ee
#
_cell.length_a   1.000
_cell.length_b   1.000
_cell.length_c   1.000
_cell.angle_alpha   90.00
_cell.angle_beta   90.00
_cell.angle_gamma   90.00
#
_symmetry.space_group_name_H-M   'P 1'
#
loop_
_entity.id
_entity.type
_entity.pdbx_description
1 polymer ?
#
loop_
_entity_poly.entity_id
_entity_poly.type
_entity_poly.pdbx_seq_one_letter_code
_entity_poly.pdbx_strand_id
1 'polypeptide(L)'
;MAKLKQQSLHKRENQLANSNRQLEILNGGIFENGELPTFAKKITQTNQFPLRPKKLEILQINVGYICNQVCEHCHVDAGPDRKEIMTWETMQKCLEIIKNTGAHTLDLTGGAPEMNPNFRRFVEKASLAGIKDFIVRSNLTIIRANKKYHDLPQFFKKYNVHVVSSMPHWTRGKTDKQRGEGVFDMSITALQQLNAVGYGMPDSGLKLDLVYNPNGAYLPGDQYSMEKEFKSALKADFNIQFHNLFAITNLPISRFLDYLIASENYEDYMYQLVEAYNPKAVKSVMCSNTISISWDGYLYDCDFN
;
A
#
# COMPACT_ATOMS: atom_id res chain seq x y z
N MET A 1 -22.79 21.99 -6.47
CA MET A 1 -22.70 20.78 -7.30
C MET A 1 -22.29 19.64 -6.39
N ALA A 2 -23.09 18.58 -6.27
CA ALA A 2 -22.71 17.38 -5.52
C ALA A 2 -21.47 16.78 -6.21
N LYS A 3 -20.34 16.64 -5.48
CA LYS A 3 -19.19 15.91 -5.98
C LYS A 3 -19.66 14.51 -6.37
N LEU A 4 -19.55 14.16 -7.66
CA LEU A 4 -19.75 12.80 -8.11
C LEU A 4 -18.90 11.89 -7.19
N LYS A 5 -19.51 10.87 -6.60
CA LYS A 5 -18.74 9.87 -5.82
C LYS A 5 -17.62 9.37 -6.71
N GLN A 6 -16.39 9.49 -6.26
CA GLN A 6 -15.25 8.92 -6.97
C GLN A 6 -15.51 7.43 -7.20
N GLN A 7 -15.23 6.96 -8.40
CA GLN A 7 -15.43 5.58 -8.81
C GLN A 7 -14.09 4.99 -9.27
N SER A 8 -13.96 3.67 -9.23
CA SER A 8 -12.80 2.99 -9.80
C SER A 8 -12.64 3.28 -11.29
N LEU A 9 -11.44 3.12 -11.84
CA LEU A 9 -11.18 3.17 -13.28
C LEU A 9 -12.05 2.14 -14.02
N HIS A 10 -12.16 0.94 -13.42
CA HIS A 10 -12.99 -0.14 -13.93
C HIS A 10 -14.46 0.30 -14.09
N LYS A 11 -15.04 0.94 -13.06
CA LYS A 11 -16.43 1.41 -13.10
C LYS A 11 -16.66 2.55 -14.08
N ARG A 12 -15.62 3.38 -14.31
CA ARG A 12 -15.64 4.48 -15.28
C ARG A 12 -15.36 4.03 -16.72
N GLU A 13 -15.15 2.72 -16.95
CA GLU A 13 -14.74 2.17 -18.25
C GLU A 13 -13.48 2.86 -18.82
N ASN A 14 -12.59 3.31 -17.93
CA ASN A 14 -11.36 3.98 -18.30
C ASN A 14 -10.38 2.95 -18.89
N GLN A 15 -9.69 3.30 -19.99
CA GLN A 15 -8.72 2.43 -20.65
C GLN A 15 -7.58 1.98 -19.72
N LEU A 16 -7.23 2.80 -18.73
CA LEU A 16 -6.20 2.47 -17.73
C LEU A 16 -6.67 1.44 -16.69
N ALA A 17 -7.92 0.96 -16.72
CA ALA A 17 -8.31 -0.24 -15.99
C ALA A 17 -7.62 -1.51 -16.52
N ASN A 18 -7.09 -1.45 -17.75
CA ASN A 18 -6.34 -2.53 -18.38
C ASN A 18 -4.83 -2.34 -18.15
N SER A 19 -4.18 -3.32 -17.50
CA SER A 19 -2.75 -3.28 -17.19
C SER A 19 -1.86 -3.24 -18.45
N ASN A 20 -2.26 -3.92 -19.54
CA ASN A 20 -1.51 -3.88 -20.79
C ASN A 20 -1.48 -2.45 -21.37
N ARG A 21 -2.60 -1.73 -21.27
CA ARG A 21 -2.63 -0.33 -21.71
C ARG A 21 -1.71 0.57 -20.89
N GLN A 22 -1.63 0.34 -19.59
CA GLN A 22 -0.66 1.03 -18.73
C GLN A 22 0.78 0.72 -19.16
N LEU A 23 1.11 -0.56 -19.40
CA LEU A 23 2.45 -0.97 -19.85
C LEU A 23 2.84 -0.38 -21.21
N GLU A 24 1.90 -0.28 -22.15
CA GLU A 24 2.13 0.41 -23.45
C GLU A 24 2.57 1.87 -23.24
N ILE A 25 1.91 2.59 -22.33
CA ILE A 25 2.26 3.98 -22.03
C ILE A 25 3.61 4.06 -21.31
N LEU A 26 3.84 3.19 -20.32
CA LEU A 26 5.04 3.20 -19.50
C LEU A 26 6.31 2.76 -20.26
N ASN A 27 6.17 1.98 -21.32
CA ASN A 27 7.28 1.53 -22.16
C ASN A 27 7.44 2.34 -23.46
N GLY A 28 6.45 3.15 -23.81
CA GLY A 28 6.44 3.97 -25.02
C GLY A 28 6.98 5.39 -24.82
N GLY A 29 6.75 6.26 -25.82
CA GLY A 29 7.06 7.68 -25.76
C GLY A 29 8.51 7.97 -25.46
N ILE A 30 8.77 8.72 -24.38
CA ILE A 30 10.11 9.18 -23.96
C ILE A 30 11.11 8.05 -23.72
N PHE A 31 10.68 6.85 -23.39
CA PHE A 31 11.53 5.66 -23.23
C PHE A 31 11.84 5.00 -24.56
N GLU A 32 10.86 4.88 -25.45
CA GLU A 32 11.02 4.31 -26.80
C GLU A 32 11.91 5.20 -27.65
N ASN A 33 11.73 6.51 -27.58
CA ASN A 33 12.55 7.50 -28.30
C ASN A 33 13.97 7.65 -27.71
N GLY A 34 14.25 7.04 -26.56
CA GLY A 34 15.55 7.06 -25.91
C GLY A 34 15.88 8.34 -25.17
N GLU A 35 14.92 9.23 -24.96
CA GLU A 35 15.08 10.48 -24.18
C GLU A 35 15.36 10.17 -22.71
N LEU A 36 14.72 9.13 -22.15
CA LEU A 36 15.01 8.61 -20.83
C LEU A 36 15.53 7.16 -20.89
N PRO A 37 16.48 6.78 -20.00
CA PRO A 37 16.92 5.41 -19.90
C PRO A 37 15.84 4.52 -19.27
N THR A 38 15.61 3.33 -19.83
CA THR A 38 14.80 2.30 -19.18
C THR A 38 15.43 1.88 -17.84
N PHE A 39 14.63 1.28 -16.95
CA PHE A 39 15.12 0.78 -15.66
C PHE A 39 16.31 -0.18 -15.83
N ALA A 40 16.22 -1.15 -16.77
CA ALA A 40 17.31 -2.07 -17.05
C ALA A 40 18.60 -1.36 -17.47
N LYS A 41 18.51 -0.33 -18.32
CA LYS A 41 19.66 0.49 -18.74
C LYS A 41 20.26 1.24 -17.54
N LYS A 42 19.42 1.84 -16.67
CA LYS A 42 19.88 2.61 -15.52
C LYS A 42 20.63 1.73 -14.50
N ILE A 43 20.09 0.54 -14.16
CA ILE A 43 20.76 -0.38 -13.22
C ILE A 43 22.02 -1.03 -13.82
N THR A 44 22.08 -1.23 -15.15
CA THR A 44 23.29 -1.70 -15.84
C THR A 44 24.43 -0.69 -15.71
N GLN A 45 24.13 0.61 -15.85
CA GLN A 45 25.12 1.69 -15.70
C GLN A 45 25.78 1.71 -14.32
N THR A 46 25.13 1.16 -13.31
CA THR A 46 25.65 1.05 -11.94
C THR A 46 26.14 -0.35 -11.56
N ASN A 47 26.34 -1.24 -12.56
CA ASN A 47 26.80 -2.63 -12.39
C ASN A 47 25.91 -3.47 -11.45
N GLN A 48 24.60 -3.27 -11.49
CA GLN A 48 23.65 -3.96 -10.62
C GLN A 48 22.64 -4.83 -11.38
N PHE A 49 22.75 -4.88 -12.70
CA PHE A 49 21.91 -5.75 -13.54
C PHE A 49 22.55 -7.13 -13.72
N PRO A 50 21.77 -8.23 -13.73
CA PRO A 50 20.35 -8.30 -13.39
C PRO A 50 20.11 -8.27 -11.87
N LEU A 51 18.95 -7.77 -11.46
CA LEU A 51 18.50 -7.96 -10.08
C LEU A 51 18.31 -9.45 -9.79
N ARG A 52 18.85 -9.92 -8.68
CA ARG A 52 18.75 -11.33 -8.31
C ARG A 52 17.90 -11.48 -7.05
N PRO A 53 17.00 -12.48 -7.03
CA PRO A 53 16.23 -12.78 -5.83
C PRO A 53 17.16 -13.27 -4.72
N LYS A 54 16.77 -12.97 -3.49
CA LYS A 54 17.36 -13.51 -2.25
C LYS A 54 16.49 -14.66 -1.73
N LYS A 55 16.80 -15.13 -0.53
CA LYS A 55 15.93 -16.09 0.15
C LYS A 55 14.55 -15.46 0.37
N LEU A 56 13.49 -16.22 0.08
CA LEU A 56 12.12 -15.81 0.31
C LEU A 56 11.87 -15.69 1.82
N GLU A 57 11.43 -14.52 2.26
CA GLU A 57 11.14 -14.19 3.65
C GLU A 57 9.71 -13.70 3.84
N ILE A 58 9.17 -13.01 2.82
CA ILE A 58 7.88 -12.32 2.88
C ILE A 58 6.94 -12.86 1.81
N LEU A 59 5.75 -13.25 2.22
CA LEU A 59 4.62 -13.45 1.32
C LEU A 59 3.70 -12.23 1.44
N GLN A 60 3.66 -11.44 0.38
CA GLN A 60 2.71 -10.35 0.25
C GLN A 60 1.48 -10.86 -0.50
N ILE A 61 0.31 -10.72 0.09
CA ILE A 61 -0.92 -11.30 -0.44
C ILE A 61 -1.96 -10.21 -0.61
N ASN A 62 -2.34 -9.97 -1.86
CA ASN A 62 -3.46 -9.11 -2.21
C ASN A 62 -4.75 -9.92 -2.12
N VAL A 63 -5.54 -9.67 -1.07
CA VAL A 63 -6.76 -10.46 -0.78
C VAL A 63 -8.00 -9.97 -1.50
N GLY A 64 -7.87 -9.00 -2.40
CA GLY A 64 -8.95 -8.49 -3.25
C GLY A 64 -8.95 -6.98 -3.41
N TYR A 65 -9.84 -6.47 -4.26
CA TYR A 65 -9.92 -5.05 -4.59
C TYR A 65 -11.12 -4.34 -3.95
N ILE A 66 -11.93 -5.04 -3.13
CA ILE A 66 -13.02 -4.43 -2.38
C ILE A 66 -12.42 -3.47 -1.34
N CYS A 67 -12.86 -2.22 -1.35
CA CYS A 67 -12.45 -1.18 -0.42
C CYS A 67 -13.61 -0.25 -0.11
N ASN A 68 -13.67 0.28 1.09
CA ASN A 68 -14.65 1.31 1.46
C ASN A 68 -14.26 2.73 1.01
N GLN A 69 -13.10 2.88 0.35
CA GLN A 69 -12.55 4.14 -0.15
C GLN A 69 -12.23 4.07 -1.65
N VAL A 70 -12.15 5.26 -2.29
CA VAL A 70 -11.69 5.44 -3.67
C VAL A 70 -10.60 6.52 -3.66
N CYS A 71 -9.37 6.15 -3.26
CA CYS A 71 -8.25 7.07 -3.16
C CYS A 71 -7.68 7.45 -4.54
N GLU A 72 -7.26 8.70 -4.72
CA GLU A 72 -6.74 9.22 -6.00
C GLU A 72 -5.45 8.53 -6.50
N HIS A 73 -4.65 7.98 -5.59
CA HIS A 73 -3.37 7.33 -5.88
C HIS A 73 -3.41 5.80 -5.77
N CYS A 74 -4.59 5.19 -5.77
CA CYS A 74 -4.71 3.75 -5.57
C CYS A 74 -4.10 2.97 -6.74
N HIS A 75 -3.05 2.20 -6.49
CA HIS A 75 -2.32 1.43 -7.49
C HIS A 75 -3.05 0.17 -7.98
N VAL A 76 -3.96 -0.38 -7.17
CA VAL A 76 -4.78 -1.56 -7.53
C VAL A 76 -6.19 -1.21 -7.98
N ASP A 77 -6.52 0.07 -8.14
CA ASP A 77 -7.85 0.54 -8.50
C ASP A 77 -8.97 -0.02 -7.61
N ALA A 78 -8.71 -0.14 -6.30
CA ALA A 78 -9.68 -0.66 -5.34
C ALA A 78 -10.85 0.31 -5.09
N GLY A 79 -12.00 -0.23 -4.74
CA GLY A 79 -13.19 0.58 -4.46
C GLY A 79 -14.39 -0.23 -3.97
N PRO A 80 -15.47 0.44 -3.57
CA PRO A 80 -16.71 -0.22 -3.13
C PRO A 80 -17.49 -0.86 -4.28
N ASP A 81 -17.16 -0.51 -5.51
CA ASP A 81 -17.73 -1.04 -6.75
C ASP A 81 -16.97 -2.28 -7.27
N ARG A 82 -15.84 -2.64 -6.66
CA ARG A 82 -15.04 -3.82 -7.04
C ARG A 82 -15.61 -5.08 -6.38
N LYS A 83 -15.38 -6.22 -7.03
CA LYS A 83 -15.92 -7.52 -6.61
C LYS A 83 -14.84 -8.59 -6.44
N GLU A 84 -13.64 -8.30 -6.89
CA GLU A 84 -12.50 -9.21 -6.84
C GLU A 84 -12.16 -9.50 -5.39
N ILE A 85 -12.10 -10.77 -5.05
CA ILE A 85 -11.87 -11.26 -3.70
C ILE A 85 -11.16 -12.60 -3.72
N MET A 86 -10.10 -12.74 -2.95
CA MET A 86 -9.41 -14.02 -2.83
C MET A 86 -10.30 -15.05 -2.13
N THR A 87 -10.44 -16.21 -2.76
CA THR A 87 -11.25 -17.30 -2.23
C THR A 87 -10.52 -18.00 -1.07
N TRP A 88 -11.27 -18.78 -0.30
CA TRP A 88 -10.69 -19.60 0.76
C TRP A 88 -9.72 -20.67 0.21
N GLU A 89 -10.05 -21.26 -0.93
CA GLU A 89 -9.23 -22.27 -1.62
C GLU A 89 -7.87 -21.68 -2.01
N THR A 90 -7.84 -20.46 -2.54
CA THR A 90 -6.59 -19.75 -2.86
C THR A 90 -5.81 -19.44 -1.57
N MET A 91 -6.47 -18.99 -0.52
CA MET A 91 -5.82 -18.75 0.79
C MET A 91 -5.20 -20.02 1.37
N GLN A 92 -5.85 -21.19 1.22
CA GLN A 92 -5.28 -22.46 1.66
C GLN A 92 -3.98 -22.80 0.93
N LYS A 93 -3.89 -22.55 -0.37
CA LYS A 93 -2.65 -22.70 -1.13
C LYS A 93 -1.54 -21.74 -0.61
N CYS A 94 -1.90 -20.51 -0.26
CA CYS A 94 -0.95 -19.59 0.37
C CYS A 94 -0.43 -20.13 1.72
N LEU A 95 -1.28 -20.77 2.53
CA LEU A 95 -0.85 -21.43 3.78
C LEU A 95 0.11 -22.60 3.54
N GLU A 96 -0.07 -23.34 2.43
CA GLU A 96 0.86 -24.40 2.03
C GLU A 96 2.22 -23.82 1.60
N ILE A 97 2.23 -22.71 0.85
CA ILE A 97 3.47 -22.00 0.48
C ILE A 97 4.24 -21.58 1.74
N ILE A 98 3.57 -21.00 2.73
CA ILE A 98 4.18 -20.61 4.00
C ILE A 98 4.90 -21.80 4.65
N LYS A 99 4.26 -22.95 4.75
CA LYS A 99 4.83 -24.16 5.35
C LYS A 99 6.03 -24.70 4.58
N ASN A 100 5.97 -24.63 3.24
CA ASN A 100 6.97 -25.26 2.37
C ASN A 100 8.19 -24.39 2.12
N THR A 101 8.07 -23.06 2.18
CA THR A 101 9.15 -22.13 1.84
C THR A 101 9.92 -21.62 3.06
N GLY A 102 9.33 -21.70 4.26
CA GLY A 102 9.90 -21.11 5.47
C GLY A 102 9.81 -19.58 5.50
N ALA A 103 8.97 -18.97 4.65
CA ALA A 103 8.61 -17.57 4.77
C ALA A 103 7.99 -17.33 6.15
N HIS A 104 8.45 -16.29 6.84
CA HIS A 104 8.04 -16.02 8.23
C HIS A 104 7.19 -14.76 8.37
N THR A 105 7.12 -13.93 7.34
CA THR A 105 6.33 -12.70 7.31
C THR A 105 5.18 -12.82 6.31
N LEU A 106 3.99 -12.49 6.75
CA LEU A 106 2.79 -12.38 5.93
C LEU A 106 2.37 -10.91 5.86
N ASP A 107 2.39 -10.32 4.67
CA ASP A 107 1.97 -8.93 4.40
C ASP A 107 0.65 -8.93 3.64
N LEU A 108 -0.45 -8.59 4.31
CA LEU A 108 -1.80 -8.56 3.73
C LEU A 108 -2.11 -7.18 3.16
N THR A 109 -2.38 -7.16 1.87
CA THR A 109 -2.65 -5.95 1.07
C THR A 109 -3.89 -6.10 0.20
N GLY A 110 -4.14 -5.13 -0.67
CA GLY A 110 -5.27 -5.07 -1.60
C GLY A 110 -6.06 -3.77 -1.47
N GLY A 111 -7.38 -3.87 -1.48
CA GLY A 111 -8.27 -2.75 -1.19
C GLY A 111 -8.31 -2.45 0.32
N ALA A 112 -9.26 -3.05 1.01
CA ALA A 112 -9.27 -3.15 2.48
C ALA A 112 -9.23 -4.64 2.83
N PRO A 113 -8.09 -5.18 3.24
CA PRO A 113 -7.93 -6.62 3.51
C PRO A 113 -8.98 -7.18 4.46
N GLU A 114 -9.39 -6.38 5.43
CA GLU A 114 -10.39 -6.72 6.45
C GLU A 114 -11.80 -6.94 5.87
N MET A 115 -12.05 -6.45 4.64
CA MET A 115 -13.33 -6.67 3.95
C MET A 115 -13.43 -8.05 3.30
N ASN A 116 -12.34 -8.77 3.11
CA ASN A 116 -12.40 -10.16 2.69
C ASN A 116 -13.07 -11.01 3.80
N PRO A 117 -14.15 -11.75 3.52
CA PRO A 117 -14.88 -12.52 4.54
C PRO A 117 -14.03 -13.59 5.23
N ASN A 118 -12.95 -14.03 4.58
CA ASN A 118 -12.02 -15.02 5.11
C ASN A 118 -10.82 -14.40 5.84
N PHE A 119 -10.70 -13.06 5.89
CA PHE A 119 -9.55 -12.37 6.46
C PHE A 119 -9.19 -12.87 7.87
N ARG A 120 -10.16 -12.88 8.78
CA ARG A 120 -9.92 -13.29 10.17
C ARG A 120 -9.51 -14.76 10.27
N ARG A 121 -10.20 -15.63 9.54
CA ARG A 121 -9.88 -17.06 9.46
C ARG A 121 -8.49 -17.27 8.88
N PHE A 122 -8.11 -16.48 7.88
CA PHE A 122 -6.79 -16.58 7.26
C PHE A 122 -5.66 -16.19 8.22
N VAL A 123 -5.78 -15.06 8.92
CA VAL A 123 -4.81 -14.64 9.95
C VAL A 123 -4.68 -15.71 11.05
N GLU A 124 -5.80 -16.25 11.55
CA GLU A 124 -5.79 -17.32 12.54
C GLU A 124 -5.04 -18.57 12.05
N LYS A 125 -5.35 -19.04 10.84
CA LYS A 125 -4.71 -20.24 10.28
C LYS A 125 -3.23 -20.01 9.96
N ALA A 126 -2.85 -18.83 9.48
CA ALA A 126 -1.46 -18.47 9.24
C ALA A 126 -0.64 -18.41 10.53
N SER A 127 -1.23 -17.90 11.62
CA SER A 127 -0.61 -17.94 12.95
C SER A 127 -0.32 -19.37 13.41
N LEU A 128 -1.26 -20.29 13.20
CA LEU A 128 -1.08 -21.72 13.50
C LEU A 128 -0.07 -22.41 12.56
N ALA A 129 0.13 -21.86 11.36
CA ALA A 129 1.10 -22.39 10.39
C ALA A 129 2.55 -21.92 10.64
N GLY A 130 2.78 -21.08 11.64
CA GLY A 130 4.12 -20.67 12.08
C GLY A 130 4.57 -19.29 11.57
N ILE A 131 3.67 -18.48 11.00
CA ILE A 131 3.96 -17.08 10.72
C ILE A 131 4.24 -16.35 12.04
N LYS A 132 5.33 -15.59 12.05
CA LYS A 132 5.78 -14.81 13.21
C LYS A 132 5.39 -13.34 13.10
N ASP A 133 5.48 -12.81 11.89
CA ASP A 133 5.25 -11.40 11.61
C ASP A 133 4.05 -11.25 10.68
N PHE A 134 3.01 -10.60 11.18
CA PHE A 134 1.83 -10.25 10.41
C PHE A 134 1.84 -8.76 10.12
N ILE A 135 1.82 -8.38 8.86
CA ILE A 135 1.63 -7.00 8.43
C ILE A 135 0.24 -6.90 7.80
N VAL A 136 -0.53 -5.91 8.20
CA VAL A 136 -1.81 -5.57 7.56
C VAL A 136 -1.77 -4.13 7.10
N ARG A 137 -1.95 -3.92 5.78
CA ARG A 137 -2.03 -2.60 5.18
C ARG A 137 -3.45 -2.07 5.27
N SER A 138 -3.79 -1.54 6.44
CA SER A 138 -5.12 -1.07 6.77
C SER A 138 -5.34 0.39 6.36
N ASN A 139 -6.52 0.71 5.85
CA ASN A 139 -6.87 2.09 5.52
C ASN A 139 -7.43 2.89 6.72
N LEU A 140 -7.41 2.34 7.92
CA LEU A 140 -7.93 2.87 9.19
C LEU A 140 -9.46 3.07 9.22
N THR A 141 -10.04 3.71 8.21
CA THR A 141 -11.48 4.01 8.21
C THR A 141 -12.34 2.77 8.27
N ILE A 142 -11.79 1.61 7.89
CA ILE A 142 -12.49 0.32 7.99
C ILE A 142 -12.91 0.01 9.43
N ILE A 143 -12.09 0.38 10.41
CA ILE A 143 -12.39 0.19 11.84
C ILE A 143 -13.69 0.90 12.23
N ARG A 144 -14.02 2.00 11.53
CA ARG A 144 -15.21 2.82 11.79
C ARG A 144 -16.35 2.63 10.78
N ALA A 145 -16.09 1.95 9.67
CA ALA A 145 -17.04 1.84 8.57
C ALA A 145 -18.30 1.04 8.92
N ASN A 146 -18.19 0.03 9.79
CA ASN A 146 -19.31 -0.79 10.20
C ASN A 146 -19.05 -1.42 11.58
N LYS A 147 -20.10 -1.65 12.37
CA LYS A 147 -20.01 -2.26 13.71
C LYS A 147 -19.22 -3.58 13.76
N LYS A 148 -19.31 -4.40 12.70
CA LYS A 148 -18.60 -5.69 12.61
C LYS A 148 -17.06 -5.57 12.57
N TYR A 149 -16.54 -4.35 12.38
CA TYR A 149 -15.11 -4.08 12.33
C TYR A 149 -14.59 -3.31 13.57
N HIS A 150 -15.46 -2.90 14.48
CA HIS A 150 -15.08 -2.12 15.66
C HIS A 150 -14.14 -2.86 16.61
N ASP A 151 -14.11 -4.18 16.57
CA ASP A 151 -13.23 -5.04 17.36
C ASP A 151 -11.87 -5.32 16.69
N LEU A 152 -11.62 -4.77 15.49
CA LEU A 152 -10.34 -4.96 14.78
C LEU A 152 -9.11 -4.58 15.61
N PRO A 153 -9.08 -3.49 16.42
CA PRO A 153 -7.93 -3.20 17.25
C PRO A 153 -7.59 -4.34 18.23
N GLN A 154 -8.60 -4.97 18.83
CA GLN A 154 -8.44 -6.11 19.72
C GLN A 154 -8.03 -7.38 18.96
N PHE A 155 -8.61 -7.59 17.78
CA PHE A 155 -8.23 -8.69 16.89
C PHE A 155 -6.77 -8.57 16.46
N PHE A 156 -6.33 -7.39 16.03
CA PHE A 156 -4.94 -7.13 15.67
C PHE A 156 -4.01 -7.38 16.85
N LYS A 157 -4.35 -6.90 18.05
CA LYS A 157 -3.60 -7.14 19.28
C LYS A 157 -3.48 -8.64 19.58
N LYS A 158 -4.56 -9.41 19.47
CA LYS A 158 -4.59 -10.86 19.74
C LYS A 158 -3.55 -11.62 18.91
N TYR A 159 -3.36 -11.21 17.64
CA TYR A 159 -2.43 -11.88 16.72
C TYR A 159 -1.12 -11.10 16.53
N ASN A 160 -0.85 -10.11 17.37
CA ASN A 160 0.33 -9.25 17.29
C ASN A 160 0.56 -8.69 15.87
N VAL A 161 -0.52 -8.23 15.22
CA VAL A 161 -0.46 -7.70 13.85
C VAL A 161 0.28 -6.38 13.85
N HIS A 162 1.27 -6.23 12.98
CA HIS A 162 1.90 -4.96 12.66
C HIS A 162 0.95 -4.17 11.73
N VAL A 163 0.38 -3.09 12.23
CA VAL A 163 -0.53 -2.25 11.45
C VAL A 163 0.26 -1.20 10.69
N VAL A 164 0.15 -1.23 9.36
CA VAL A 164 0.73 -0.22 8.45
C VAL A 164 -0.41 0.52 7.78
N SER A 165 -0.49 1.83 7.99
CA SER A 165 -1.66 2.60 7.58
C SER A 165 -1.34 3.87 6.84
N SER A 166 -2.10 4.15 5.79
CA SER A 166 -1.94 5.38 5.02
C SER A 166 -2.50 6.60 5.76
N MET A 167 -1.64 7.57 6.02
CA MET A 167 -1.99 8.88 6.58
C MET A 167 -1.30 9.97 5.75
N PRO A 168 -1.96 10.48 4.69
CA PRO A 168 -1.30 11.40 3.74
C PRO A 168 -0.90 12.73 4.35
N HIS A 169 -1.61 13.18 5.39
CA HIS A 169 -1.27 14.41 6.09
C HIS A 169 -1.95 14.46 7.48
N TRP A 170 -1.37 15.24 8.39
CA TRP A 170 -1.95 15.49 9.73
C TRP A 170 -3.03 16.56 9.75
N THR A 171 -3.44 17.11 8.59
CA THR A 171 -4.56 18.05 8.47
C THR A 171 -5.70 17.47 7.63
N ARG A 172 -6.94 17.81 8.02
CA ARG A 172 -8.16 17.36 7.35
C ARG A 172 -8.16 17.65 5.86
N GLY A 173 -7.93 18.91 5.48
CA GLY A 173 -8.08 19.34 4.08
C GLY A 173 -7.20 18.57 3.10
N LYS A 174 -5.95 18.29 3.47
CA LYS A 174 -5.02 17.52 2.61
C LYS A 174 -5.38 16.04 2.58
N THR A 175 -5.74 15.44 3.71
CA THR A 175 -6.11 14.02 3.80
C THR A 175 -7.42 13.74 3.07
N ASP A 176 -8.47 14.55 3.31
CA ASP A 176 -9.76 14.35 2.67
C ASP A 176 -9.71 14.62 1.16
N LYS A 177 -8.86 15.56 0.70
CA LYS A 177 -8.64 15.78 -0.73
C LYS A 177 -8.14 14.51 -1.43
N GLN A 178 -7.21 13.78 -0.84
CA GLN A 178 -6.57 12.60 -1.44
C GLN A 178 -7.36 11.31 -1.27
N ARG A 179 -8.11 11.17 -0.16
CA ARG A 179 -8.73 9.90 0.23
C ARG A 179 -10.25 9.92 0.29
N GLY A 180 -10.85 11.10 0.28
CA GLY A 180 -12.30 11.30 0.36
C GLY A 180 -12.72 12.07 1.61
N GLU A 181 -13.89 12.69 1.53
CA GLU A 181 -14.46 13.50 2.60
C GLU A 181 -14.72 12.66 3.87
N GLY A 182 -14.35 13.21 5.04
CA GLY A 182 -14.52 12.58 6.36
C GLY A 182 -13.51 11.48 6.67
N VAL A 183 -12.59 11.16 5.76
CA VAL A 183 -11.54 10.13 5.98
C VAL A 183 -10.61 10.56 7.09
N PHE A 184 -10.29 11.85 7.21
CA PHE A 184 -9.43 12.36 8.27
C PHE A 184 -9.98 12.02 9.65
N ASP A 185 -11.21 12.39 9.96
CA ASP A 185 -11.81 12.18 11.29
C ASP A 185 -11.93 10.71 11.65
N MET A 186 -12.33 9.89 10.69
CA MET A 186 -12.40 8.44 10.89
C MET A 186 -11.01 7.86 11.15
N SER A 187 -9.97 8.35 10.47
CA SER A 187 -8.59 7.91 10.65
C SER A 187 -8.04 8.31 12.02
N ILE A 188 -8.26 9.55 12.44
CA ILE A 188 -7.88 10.03 13.78
C ILE A 188 -8.53 9.18 14.88
N THR A 189 -9.85 8.95 14.77
CA THR A 189 -10.58 8.11 15.73
C THR A 189 -10.03 6.68 15.76
N ALA A 190 -9.74 6.10 14.61
CA ALA A 190 -9.20 4.75 14.53
C ALA A 190 -7.77 4.66 15.11
N LEU A 191 -6.91 5.65 14.86
CA LEU A 191 -5.58 5.73 15.48
C LEU A 191 -5.66 5.83 16.99
N GLN A 192 -6.57 6.65 17.53
CA GLN A 192 -6.82 6.73 18.98
C GLN A 192 -7.28 5.39 19.56
N GLN A 193 -8.16 4.65 18.86
CA GLN A 193 -8.58 3.31 19.27
C GLN A 193 -7.44 2.29 19.25
N LEU A 194 -6.55 2.35 18.24
CA LEU A 194 -5.34 1.53 18.20
C LEU A 194 -4.40 1.89 19.35
N ASN A 195 -4.16 3.17 19.61
CA ASN A 195 -3.35 3.61 20.75
C ASN A 195 -3.94 3.14 22.10
N ALA A 196 -5.25 3.18 22.27
CA ALA A 196 -5.94 2.75 23.49
C ALA A 196 -5.71 1.26 23.81
N VAL A 197 -5.47 0.41 22.80
CA VAL A 197 -5.14 -1.02 23.01
C VAL A 197 -3.64 -1.30 23.04
N GLY A 198 -2.79 -0.26 22.90
CA GLY A 198 -1.34 -0.33 23.04
C GLY A 198 -0.54 -0.14 21.75
N TYR A 199 -1.17 -0.04 20.58
CA TYR A 199 -0.45 0.20 19.30
C TYR A 199 0.24 1.57 19.31
N GLY A 200 1.46 1.62 18.77
CA GLY A 200 2.24 2.86 18.69
C GLY A 200 2.80 3.35 20.04
N MET A 201 2.49 2.66 21.15
CA MET A 201 2.98 3.02 22.47
C MET A 201 4.39 2.47 22.73
N PRO A 202 5.25 3.23 23.42
CA PRO A 202 6.52 2.71 23.89
C PRO A 202 6.33 1.40 24.64
N ASP A 203 7.25 0.46 24.48
CA ASP A 203 7.35 -0.80 25.24
C ASP A 203 6.14 -1.76 25.14
N SER A 204 5.15 -1.45 24.30
CA SER A 204 3.97 -2.31 24.12
C SER A 204 4.24 -3.52 23.22
N GLY A 205 5.26 -3.45 22.36
CA GLY A 205 5.53 -4.43 21.31
C GLY A 205 4.54 -4.40 20.13
N LEU A 206 3.45 -3.62 20.22
CA LEU A 206 2.41 -3.52 19.18
C LEU A 206 2.74 -2.43 18.17
N LYS A 207 3.23 -2.84 17.00
CA LYS A 207 3.74 -1.94 15.98
C LYS A 207 2.62 -1.24 15.20
N LEU A 208 2.72 0.09 15.12
CA LEU A 208 1.89 0.96 14.29
C LEU A 208 2.79 1.87 13.48
N ASP A 209 2.74 1.75 12.17
CA ASP A 209 3.48 2.63 11.26
C ASP A 209 2.51 3.35 10.33
N LEU A 210 2.88 4.56 9.95
CA LEU A 210 2.13 5.37 9.01
C LEU A 210 2.84 5.44 7.66
N VAL A 211 2.04 5.58 6.60
CA VAL A 211 2.51 5.74 5.23
C VAL A 211 2.04 7.08 4.70
N TYR A 212 2.99 7.87 4.23
CA TYR A 212 2.77 9.09 3.49
C TYR A 212 2.97 8.86 2.00
N ASN A 213 2.04 9.34 1.18
CA ASN A 213 2.19 9.47 -0.26
C ASN A 213 1.97 10.93 -0.66
N PRO A 214 2.81 11.51 -1.54
CA PRO A 214 2.59 12.85 -2.08
C PRO A 214 1.21 13.00 -2.73
N ASN A 215 0.57 14.15 -2.51
CA ASN A 215 -0.70 14.48 -3.15
C ASN A 215 -0.44 15.32 -4.41
N GLY A 216 0.15 14.71 -5.43
CA GLY A 216 0.49 15.37 -6.70
C GLY A 216 1.70 14.77 -7.39
N ALA A 217 2.09 15.36 -8.52
CA ALA A 217 3.19 14.94 -9.38
C ALA A 217 4.55 15.41 -8.85
N TYR A 218 4.90 15.04 -7.63
CA TYR A 218 6.20 15.36 -7.01
C TYR A 218 6.64 14.23 -6.09
N LEU A 219 7.95 14.18 -5.83
CA LEU A 219 8.54 13.18 -4.94
C LEU A 219 8.40 13.59 -3.47
N PRO A 220 8.38 12.65 -2.52
CA PRO A 220 8.36 12.98 -1.10
C PRO A 220 9.64 13.74 -0.70
N GLY A 221 9.51 14.57 0.33
CA GLY A 221 10.66 15.24 0.96
C GLY A 221 11.51 14.30 1.83
N ASP A 222 12.40 14.88 2.62
CA ASP A 222 13.22 14.13 3.57
C ASP A 222 12.35 13.37 4.59
N GLN A 223 12.46 12.05 4.60
CA GLN A 223 11.63 11.17 5.44
C GLN A 223 11.79 11.47 6.93
N TYR A 224 13.02 11.75 7.41
CA TYR A 224 13.27 12.00 8.81
C TYR A 224 12.58 13.29 9.30
N SER A 225 12.69 14.36 8.52
CA SER A 225 12.04 15.65 8.81
C SER A 225 10.51 15.49 8.80
N MET A 226 9.98 14.80 7.81
CA MET A 226 8.53 14.52 7.71
C MET A 226 8.03 13.70 8.89
N GLU A 227 8.74 12.65 9.29
CA GLU A 227 8.35 11.81 10.44
C GLU A 227 8.29 12.64 11.72
N LYS A 228 9.29 13.51 11.94
CA LYS A 228 9.32 14.42 13.10
C LYS A 228 8.12 15.37 13.13
N GLU A 229 7.76 15.95 11.99
CA GLU A 229 6.58 16.83 11.86
C GLU A 229 5.28 16.07 12.13
N PHE A 230 5.11 14.88 11.52
CA PHE A 230 3.93 14.04 11.75
C PHE A 230 3.79 13.63 13.22
N LYS A 231 4.88 13.19 13.87
CA LYS A 231 4.89 12.83 15.30
C LYS A 231 4.51 14.02 16.17
N SER A 232 5.10 15.18 15.90
CA SER A 232 4.81 16.40 16.67
C SER A 232 3.34 16.82 16.53
N ALA A 233 2.84 16.94 15.31
CA ALA A 233 1.48 17.39 15.04
C ALA A 233 0.40 16.42 15.57
N LEU A 234 0.53 15.11 15.26
CA LEU A 234 -0.44 14.12 15.71
C LEU A 234 -0.44 13.94 17.24
N LYS A 235 0.72 14.11 17.89
CA LYS A 235 0.80 14.08 19.35
C LYS A 235 0.18 15.32 19.99
N ALA A 236 0.49 16.52 19.48
CA ALA A 236 0.00 17.78 20.03
C ALA A 236 -1.52 17.93 19.86
N ASP A 237 -2.04 17.66 18.66
CA ASP A 237 -3.44 17.95 18.34
C ASP A 237 -4.40 16.82 18.74
N PHE A 238 -3.95 15.55 18.73
CA PHE A 238 -4.82 14.39 18.88
C PHE A 238 -4.36 13.38 19.93
N ASN A 239 -3.20 13.61 20.57
CA ASN A 239 -2.54 12.67 21.50
C ASN A 239 -2.26 11.29 20.88
N ILE A 240 -1.97 11.24 19.56
CA ILE A 240 -1.67 10.01 18.83
C ILE A 240 -0.17 9.77 18.79
N GLN A 241 0.23 8.50 18.95
CA GLN A 241 1.59 8.02 18.82
C GLN A 241 1.67 6.88 17.79
N PHE A 242 2.78 6.81 17.08
CA PHE A 242 3.11 5.76 16.12
C PHE A 242 4.64 5.59 16.08
N HIS A 243 5.14 4.46 15.50
CA HIS A 243 6.57 4.16 15.50
C HIS A 243 7.31 4.87 14.37
N ASN A 244 6.94 4.58 13.11
CA ASN A 244 7.66 5.11 11.95
C ASN A 244 6.68 5.72 10.93
N LEU A 245 7.19 6.69 10.16
CA LEU A 245 6.57 7.17 8.94
C LEU A 245 7.35 6.63 7.75
N PHE A 246 6.67 6.00 6.80
CA PHE A 246 7.24 5.63 5.52
C PHE A 246 6.76 6.60 4.44
N ALA A 247 7.68 7.36 3.88
CA ALA A 247 7.41 8.21 2.73
C ALA A 247 7.56 7.39 1.44
N ILE A 248 6.45 7.13 0.76
CA ILE A 248 6.42 6.30 -0.44
C ILE A 248 6.19 7.19 -1.66
N THR A 249 7.08 7.09 -2.64
CA THR A 249 6.89 7.67 -3.97
C THR A 249 5.73 6.98 -4.67
N ASN A 250 4.81 7.75 -5.25
CA ASN A 250 3.74 7.17 -6.04
C ASN A 250 4.29 6.55 -7.32
N LEU A 251 3.89 5.33 -7.64
CA LEU A 251 4.18 4.74 -8.94
C LEU A 251 3.21 5.27 -10.00
N PRO A 252 3.69 5.55 -11.21
CA PRO A 252 2.87 6.08 -12.30
C PRO A 252 1.99 5.00 -12.94
N ILE A 253 1.15 4.36 -12.15
CA ILE A 253 0.22 3.31 -12.57
C ILE A 253 -1.20 3.61 -12.09
N SER A 254 -2.17 2.94 -12.69
CA SER A 254 -3.57 2.96 -12.27
C SER A 254 -4.12 4.40 -12.13
N ARG A 255 -4.78 4.75 -11.04
CA ARG A 255 -5.39 6.08 -10.84
C ARG A 255 -4.37 7.21 -10.80
N PHE A 256 -3.17 6.95 -10.35
CA PHE A 256 -2.15 7.99 -10.36
C PHE A 256 -1.64 8.27 -11.78
N LEU A 257 -1.54 7.24 -12.64
CA LEU A 257 -1.26 7.43 -14.06
C LEU A 257 -2.39 8.23 -14.75
N ASP A 258 -3.65 7.90 -14.46
CA ASP A 258 -4.81 8.67 -14.95
C ASP A 258 -4.70 10.16 -14.58
N TYR A 259 -4.35 10.44 -13.32
CA TYR A 259 -4.09 11.80 -12.85
C TYR A 259 -2.92 12.47 -13.57
N LEU A 260 -1.78 11.79 -13.73
CA LEU A 260 -0.60 12.35 -14.40
C LEU A 260 -0.87 12.73 -15.85
N ILE A 261 -1.59 11.87 -16.58
CA ILE A 261 -1.98 12.14 -17.98
C ILE A 261 -2.97 13.30 -18.04
N ALA A 262 -4.03 13.26 -17.22
CA ALA A 262 -5.07 14.29 -17.22
C ALA A 262 -4.56 15.68 -16.80
N SER A 263 -3.48 15.74 -16.01
CA SER A 263 -2.84 16.98 -15.55
C SER A 263 -1.61 17.39 -16.38
N GLU A 264 -1.31 16.66 -17.46
CA GLU A 264 -0.16 16.89 -18.34
C GLU A 264 1.20 16.87 -17.62
N ASN A 265 1.29 16.13 -16.48
CA ASN A 265 2.51 16.04 -15.66
C ASN A 265 3.24 14.69 -15.83
N TYR A 266 2.84 13.83 -16.77
CA TYR A 266 3.39 12.49 -16.89
C TYR A 266 4.89 12.49 -17.20
N GLU A 267 5.30 13.20 -18.23
CA GLU A 267 6.71 13.23 -18.66
C GLU A 267 7.60 13.86 -17.59
N ASP A 268 7.22 15.00 -17.04
CA ASP A 268 7.98 15.69 -15.97
C ASP A 268 8.14 14.79 -14.74
N TYR A 269 7.10 14.02 -14.40
CA TYR A 269 7.16 13.10 -13.28
C TYR A 269 8.10 11.91 -13.57
N MET A 270 8.09 11.38 -14.79
CA MET A 270 9.03 10.32 -15.20
C MET A 270 10.48 10.80 -15.19
N TYR A 271 10.75 12.04 -15.62
CA TYR A 271 12.07 12.67 -15.48
C TYR A 271 12.52 12.74 -14.01
N GLN A 272 11.65 13.20 -13.11
CA GLN A 272 11.95 13.24 -11.67
C GLN A 272 12.28 11.85 -11.11
N LEU A 273 11.53 10.79 -11.48
CA LEU A 273 11.80 9.44 -11.04
C LEU A 273 13.17 8.91 -11.51
N VAL A 274 13.52 9.16 -12.76
CA VAL A 274 14.82 8.74 -13.33
C VAL A 274 15.99 9.46 -12.67
N GLU A 275 15.85 10.77 -12.42
CA GLU A 275 16.88 11.57 -11.74
C GLU A 275 17.01 11.20 -10.25
N ALA A 276 15.93 10.83 -9.59
CA ALA A 276 15.94 10.39 -8.20
C ALA A 276 16.47 8.97 -7.99
N TYR A 277 16.90 8.28 -9.05
CA TYR A 277 17.44 6.93 -8.94
C TYR A 277 18.61 6.86 -7.97
N ASN A 278 18.48 6.02 -6.94
CA ASN A 278 19.51 5.81 -5.92
C ASN A 278 20.14 4.41 -6.05
N PRO A 279 21.37 4.28 -6.57
CA PRO A 279 22.02 2.99 -6.74
C PRO A 279 22.29 2.26 -5.42
N LYS A 280 22.36 2.96 -4.29
CA LYS A 280 22.54 2.34 -2.98
C LYS A 280 21.29 1.59 -2.54
N ALA A 281 20.10 2.04 -2.92
CA ALA A 281 18.83 1.41 -2.58
C ALA A 281 18.58 0.08 -3.31
N VAL A 282 19.20 -0.13 -4.48
CA VAL A 282 18.99 -1.33 -5.31
C VAL A 282 19.31 -2.62 -4.56
N LYS A 283 20.31 -2.62 -3.67
CA LYS A 283 20.69 -3.79 -2.87
C LYS A 283 19.66 -4.21 -1.81
N SER A 284 18.72 -3.33 -1.49
CA SER A 284 17.71 -3.51 -0.43
C SER A 284 16.28 -3.31 -0.93
N VAL A 285 16.04 -3.46 -2.24
CA VAL A 285 14.68 -3.42 -2.77
C VAL A 285 13.83 -4.54 -2.18
N MET A 286 12.59 -4.22 -1.81
CA MET A 286 11.67 -5.15 -1.13
C MET A 286 11.41 -6.41 -1.96
N CYS A 287 11.25 -6.28 -3.28
CA CYS A 287 10.99 -7.40 -4.18
C CYS A 287 12.11 -8.45 -4.24
N SER A 288 13.29 -8.19 -3.65
CA SER A 288 14.40 -9.18 -3.66
C SER A 288 14.17 -10.39 -2.75
N ASN A 289 13.32 -10.29 -1.72
CA ASN A 289 13.02 -11.37 -0.76
C ASN A 289 11.50 -11.54 -0.53
N THR A 290 10.68 -10.98 -1.42
CA THR A 290 9.21 -11.00 -1.36
C THR A 290 8.65 -11.67 -2.62
N ILE A 291 7.59 -12.45 -2.46
CA ILE A 291 6.70 -12.85 -3.56
C ILE A 291 5.34 -12.24 -3.29
N SER A 292 4.79 -11.58 -4.30
CA SER A 292 3.43 -11.06 -4.28
C SER A 292 2.46 -12.07 -4.90
N ILE A 293 1.33 -12.28 -4.25
CA ILE A 293 0.25 -13.19 -4.69
C ILE A 293 -1.00 -12.36 -4.90
N SER A 294 -1.54 -12.35 -6.12
CA SER A 294 -2.80 -11.66 -6.43
C SER A 294 -4.01 -12.41 -5.88
N TRP A 295 -5.16 -11.73 -5.86
CA TRP A 295 -6.42 -12.27 -5.34
C TRP A 295 -6.91 -13.54 -6.07
N ASP A 296 -6.51 -13.73 -7.32
CA ASP A 296 -6.81 -14.90 -8.16
C ASP A 296 -5.70 -15.97 -8.14
N GLY A 297 -4.60 -15.72 -7.38
CA GLY A 297 -3.56 -16.70 -7.11
C GLY A 297 -2.35 -16.65 -8.05
N TYR A 298 -2.25 -15.67 -8.94
CA TYR A 298 -1.03 -15.48 -9.72
C TYR A 298 0.12 -14.96 -8.85
N LEU A 299 1.34 -15.32 -9.24
CA LEU A 299 2.56 -14.95 -8.54
C LEU A 299 3.31 -13.86 -9.30
N TYR A 300 3.78 -12.88 -8.57
CA TYR A 300 4.55 -11.75 -9.10
C TYR A 300 5.77 -11.49 -8.21
N ASP A 301 6.79 -10.89 -8.77
CA ASP A 301 7.96 -10.42 -8.04
C ASP A 301 7.74 -9.04 -7.37
N CYS A 302 6.64 -8.36 -7.70
CA CYS A 302 6.26 -7.07 -7.11
C CYS A 302 4.74 -6.92 -7.05
N ASP A 303 4.22 -6.25 -6.01
CA ASP A 303 2.78 -5.93 -5.85
C ASP A 303 2.26 -4.91 -6.88
N PHE A 304 3.17 -4.31 -7.63
CA PHE A 304 2.86 -3.30 -8.65
C PHE A 304 2.86 -3.85 -10.09
N ASN A 305 2.92 -5.16 -10.25
CA ASN A 305 2.84 -5.82 -11.55
C ASN A 305 1.39 -6.14 -11.95
#